data_1ad92527b59cdc4ae9ca3cd45365d81a
#
_entry.id   1ad92527b59cdc4ae9ca3cd45365d81a
#
_cell.length_a   1.000
_cell.length_b   1.000
_cell.length_c   1.000
_cell.angle_alpha   90.00
_cell.angle_beta   90.00
_cell.angle_gamma   90.00
#
_symmetry.space_group_name_H-M   'P 1'
#
loop_
_entity.id
_entity.type
_entity.pdbx_description
1 polymer ?
#
loop_
_entity_poly.entity_id
_entity_poly.type
_entity_poly.pdbx_seq_one_letter_code
_entity_poly.pdbx_strand_id
1 'polypeptide(L)'
;MKEHVFNNLSRKTFLRGSLAAAVAAGSASLLSACGGSAGEDNQKKVLRFGVNNPKVTFDTQKTSGSVGVSEAVAESLLVLNPETKEIEPNLVTSLPTVSDDGLTYSFELKEGVKFHNGETLKSSDVKYTLTRMFLPATKATSIDSYAYIEGAKDVIAGSTEELSGVVIKDDRHFDIKLTQPYSTFNAIMAQFYAVIYPEKACKEAGEAWG
;
A
#
# COMPACT_ATOMS: atom_id res chain seq x y z
N MET A 1 -39.09 22.53 12.22
CA MET A 1 -37.84 22.45 11.47
C MET A 1 -36.79 23.21 12.25
N LYS A 2 -35.89 22.49 12.96
CA LYS A 2 -34.76 23.07 13.71
C LYS A 2 -33.49 22.55 13.06
N GLU A 3 -32.74 23.43 12.43
CA GLU A 3 -31.46 23.17 11.84
C GLU A 3 -30.43 22.96 12.97
N HIS A 4 -29.70 21.82 12.94
CA HIS A 4 -28.57 21.59 13.80
C HIS A 4 -27.31 22.14 13.12
N VAL A 5 -26.86 23.30 13.63
CA VAL A 5 -25.56 23.90 13.27
C VAL A 5 -24.46 23.13 14.01
N PHE A 6 -23.63 22.38 13.29
CA PHE A 6 -22.40 21.82 13.82
C PHE A 6 -21.33 22.93 13.86
N ASN A 7 -21.06 23.44 15.05
CA ASN A 7 -19.95 24.38 15.30
C ASN A 7 -18.61 23.65 15.21
N ASN A 8 -17.75 24.12 14.31
CA ASN A 8 -16.35 23.75 14.20
C ASN A 8 -15.58 24.12 15.48
N LEU A 9 -15.33 23.14 16.35
CA LEU A 9 -14.42 23.27 17.49
C LEU A 9 -12.99 22.98 17.04
N SER A 10 -12.21 24.03 16.82
CA SER A 10 -10.78 23.96 16.53
C SER A 10 -10.03 23.32 17.71
N ARG A 11 -9.10 22.39 17.39
CA ARG A 11 -8.20 21.73 18.37
C ARG A 11 -7.39 22.69 19.26
N LYS A 12 -7.30 23.96 18.91
CA LYS A 12 -6.61 24.99 19.69
C LYS A 12 -7.42 25.55 20.87
N THR A 13 -8.73 25.36 20.90
CA THR A 13 -9.61 25.91 21.94
C THR A 13 -9.72 24.98 23.16
N PHE A 14 -9.42 23.69 23.00
CA PHE A 14 -9.50 22.71 24.10
C PHE A 14 -8.32 22.82 25.10
N LEU A 15 -7.19 23.42 24.70
CA LEU A 15 -5.98 23.51 25.53
C LEU A 15 -5.84 24.80 26.36
N ARG A 16 -6.81 25.71 26.35
CA ARG A 16 -6.74 26.99 27.06
C ARG A 16 -7.71 27.15 28.22
N GLY A 17 -8.50 26.12 28.51
CA GLY A 17 -9.59 26.23 29.52
C GLY A 17 -9.34 25.65 30.91
N SER A 18 -8.13 25.16 31.24
CA SER A 18 -7.90 24.48 32.53
C SER A 18 -6.68 25.00 33.29
N LEU A 19 -6.54 26.31 33.45
CA LEU A 19 -5.55 26.89 34.34
C LEU A 19 -6.11 28.13 35.03
N ALA A 20 -7.03 27.94 35.96
CA ALA A 20 -7.27 28.91 37.05
C ALA A 20 -8.13 28.27 38.16
N ALA A 21 -7.56 28.20 39.32
CA ALA A 21 -8.14 27.98 40.64
C ALA A 21 -7.73 26.69 41.33
N ALA A 22 -6.66 26.79 42.12
CA ALA A 22 -6.63 26.38 43.54
C ALA A 22 -5.23 26.65 44.14
N VAL A 23 -5.07 27.80 44.75
CA VAL A 23 -4.04 28.05 45.73
C VAL A 23 -4.76 28.05 47.09
N ALA A 24 -4.44 27.10 47.95
CA ALA A 24 -4.14 27.33 49.38
C ALA A 24 -4.15 26.00 50.15
N ALA A 25 -3.08 25.86 50.91
CA ALA A 25 -2.98 25.13 52.19
C ALA A 25 -2.72 23.60 52.14
N GLY A 26 -1.49 23.23 52.46
CA GLY A 26 -1.24 22.15 53.42
C GLY A 26 -0.65 20.86 52.86
N SER A 27 0.61 20.65 53.31
CA SER A 27 1.30 19.36 53.38
C SER A 27 2.22 18.95 52.25
N ALA A 28 3.48 19.22 52.50
CA ALA A 28 4.64 18.61 51.86
C ALA A 28 4.65 17.09 52.09
N SER A 29 4.36 16.29 51.07
CA SER A 29 4.81 14.87 50.97
C SER A 29 4.28 14.07 49.77
N LEU A 30 3.95 14.70 48.63
CA LEU A 30 3.57 13.93 47.41
C LEU A 30 4.32 14.37 46.14
N LEU A 31 5.53 14.89 46.24
CA LEU A 31 6.37 15.27 45.10
C LEU A 31 7.45 14.23 44.76
N SER A 32 7.21 12.94 45.11
CA SER A 32 8.18 11.87 44.84
C SER A 32 7.71 10.85 43.81
N ALA A 33 6.73 11.16 42.97
CA ALA A 33 6.20 10.21 41.96
C ALA A 33 6.37 10.64 40.50
N CYS A 34 7.27 11.59 40.20
CA CYS A 34 7.61 11.95 38.79
C CYS A 34 9.11 11.97 38.53
N GLY A 35 9.88 11.13 39.23
CA GLY A 35 11.29 10.85 38.95
C GLY A 35 11.46 9.51 38.27
N GLY A 36 10.66 9.24 37.23
CA GLY A 36 10.90 8.11 36.30
C GLY A 36 12.04 8.52 35.40
N SER A 37 13.22 7.89 35.60
CA SER A 37 14.32 7.87 34.63
C SER A 37 13.77 7.73 33.20
N ALA A 38 14.27 8.56 32.28
CA ALA A 38 14.15 8.37 30.86
C ALA A 38 14.91 7.08 30.46
N GLY A 39 14.35 5.93 30.82
CA GLY A 39 14.64 4.68 30.19
C GLY A 39 14.00 4.78 28.78
N GLU A 40 14.77 4.51 27.76
CA GLU A 40 14.24 4.31 26.41
C GLU A 40 13.09 3.31 26.51
N ASP A 41 11.86 3.84 26.44
CA ASP A 41 10.65 3.04 26.46
C ASP A 41 10.58 2.31 25.11
N ASN A 42 11.21 1.14 25.05
CA ASN A 42 11.21 0.23 23.91
C ASN A 42 9.86 -0.47 23.80
N GLN A 43 8.77 0.25 24.15
CA GLN A 43 7.42 -0.24 23.92
C GLN A 43 7.18 -0.32 22.41
N LYS A 44 6.94 -1.53 21.94
CA LYS A 44 6.51 -1.76 20.57
C LYS A 44 5.32 -0.85 20.28
N LYS A 45 5.48 0.06 19.32
CA LYS A 45 4.37 0.89 18.87
C LYS A 45 3.30 -0.03 18.29
N VAL A 46 2.17 -0.14 18.96
CA VAL A 46 1.06 -1.01 18.55
C VAL A 46 -0.05 -0.15 17.97
N LEU A 47 -0.33 -0.34 16.67
CA LEU A 47 -1.51 0.23 16.04
C LEU A 47 -2.67 -0.76 16.23
N ARG A 48 -3.78 -0.30 16.82
CA ARG A 48 -5.02 -1.08 16.94
C ARG A 48 -6.01 -0.56 15.92
N PHE A 49 -6.36 -1.40 14.96
CA PHE A 49 -7.27 -1.06 13.87
C PHE A 49 -8.55 -1.90 13.98
N GLY A 50 -9.71 -1.23 14.07
CA GLY A 50 -11.01 -1.89 14.10
C GLY A 50 -11.56 -2.07 12.69
N VAL A 51 -11.90 -3.31 12.32
CA VAL A 51 -12.56 -3.63 11.05
C VAL A 51 -13.91 -4.29 11.33
N ASN A 52 -14.88 -4.01 10.49
CA ASN A 52 -16.23 -4.59 10.60
C ASN A 52 -16.40 -5.89 9.80
N ASN A 53 -15.37 -6.34 9.08
CA ASN A 53 -15.39 -7.59 8.32
C ASN A 53 -14.42 -8.61 8.94
N PRO A 54 -14.93 -9.71 9.54
CA PRO A 54 -14.11 -10.72 10.20
C PRO A 54 -13.38 -11.68 9.23
N LYS A 55 -13.74 -11.68 7.95
CA LYS A 55 -13.09 -12.51 6.91
C LYS A 55 -12.14 -11.66 6.09
N VAL A 56 -11.01 -11.30 6.69
CA VAL A 56 -9.97 -10.51 6.03
C VAL A 56 -8.88 -11.44 5.54
N THR A 57 -8.62 -11.41 4.24
CA THR A 57 -7.38 -11.92 3.68
C THR A 57 -6.43 -10.75 3.41
N PHE A 58 -5.15 -10.92 3.68
CA PHE A 58 -4.11 -9.96 3.30
C PHE A 58 -3.66 -10.13 1.83
N ASP A 59 -4.14 -11.18 1.16
CA ASP A 59 -3.98 -11.33 -0.28
C ASP A 59 -4.93 -10.38 -1.02
N THR A 60 -4.42 -9.19 -1.36
CA THR A 60 -5.22 -8.13 -1.98
C THR A 60 -5.77 -8.54 -3.35
N GLN A 61 -5.18 -9.51 -4.02
CA GLN A 61 -5.67 -10.02 -5.31
C GLN A 61 -6.92 -10.90 -5.15
N LYS A 62 -7.15 -11.49 -3.98
CA LYS A 62 -8.31 -12.37 -3.69
C LYS A 62 -9.46 -11.67 -2.97
N THR A 63 -9.37 -10.38 -2.70
CA THR A 63 -10.45 -9.62 -2.04
C THR A 63 -11.15 -8.69 -3.03
N SER A 64 -12.45 -8.48 -2.82
CA SER A 64 -13.25 -7.56 -3.64
C SER A 64 -13.37 -6.15 -3.05
N GLY A 65 -12.66 -5.85 -1.98
CA GLY A 65 -12.72 -4.54 -1.32
C GLY A 65 -11.47 -4.21 -0.55
N SER A 66 -11.15 -2.91 -0.46
CA SER A 66 -10.08 -2.44 0.41
C SER A 66 -10.41 -2.78 1.86
N VAL A 67 -9.50 -3.48 2.50
CA VAL A 67 -9.46 -3.60 3.95
C VAL A 67 -8.33 -2.66 4.37
N GLY A 68 -8.63 -1.51 4.93
CA GLY A 68 -7.64 -0.48 5.29
C GLY A 68 -6.39 -0.97 6.02
N VAL A 69 -6.40 -2.22 6.51
CA VAL A 69 -5.22 -2.90 7.06
C VAL A 69 -4.22 -3.27 5.96
N SER A 70 -4.68 -3.71 4.78
CA SER A 70 -3.78 -4.08 3.67
C SER A 70 -3.00 -2.86 3.17
N GLU A 71 -3.64 -1.70 3.12
CA GLU A 71 -2.99 -0.43 2.76
C GLU A 71 -1.96 0.04 3.80
N ALA A 72 -2.10 -0.42 5.07
CA ALA A 72 -1.13 -0.11 6.13
C ALA A 72 0.09 -1.02 6.14
N VAL A 73 0.06 -2.16 5.42
CA VAL A 73 1.12 -3.19 5.47
C VAL A 73 1.69 -3.57 4.10
N ALA A 74 1.09 -3.09 3.00
CA ALA A 74 1.52 -3.43 1.66
C ALA A 74 1.52 -2.18 0.76
N GLU A 75 2.42 -2.13 -0.19
CA GLU A 75 2.64 -0.96 -1.05
C GLU A 75 2.62 -1.35 -2.53
N SER A 76 2.11 -0.43 -3.35
CA SER A 76 2.11 -0.49 -4.82
C SER A 76 3.21 0.40 -5.40
N LEU A 77 3.49 0.27 -6.71
CA LEU A 77 4.50 1.08 -7.39
C LEU A 77 4.20 2.57 -7.32
N LEU A 78 2.93 2.93 -7.45
CA LEU A 78 2.41 4.28 -7.41
C LEU A 78 1.38 4.40 -6.30
N VAL A 79 1.07 5.62 -5.86
CA VAL A 79 0.06 5.89 -4.82
C VAL A 79 -0.79 7.10 -5.21
N LEU A 80 -2.06 7.07 -4.84
CA LEU A 80 -2.93 8.24 -4.94
C LEU A 80 -2.74 9.10 -3.68
N ASN A 81 -2.23 10.32 -3.85
CA ASN A 81 -2.13 11.27 -2.75
C ASN A 81 -3.54 11.65 -2.28
N PRO A 82 -3.90 11.44 -1.00
CA PRO A 82 -5.24 11.69 -0.50
C PRO A 82 -5.61 13.17 -0.42
N GLU A 83 -4.63 14.08 -0.40
CA GLU A 83 -4.84 15.52 -0.31
C GLU A 83 -4.93 16.15 -1.69
N THR A 84 -3.94 15.93 -2.56
CA THR A 84 -3.86 16.53 -3.91
C THR A 84 -4.70 15.79 -4.94
N LYS A 85 -5.03 14.51 -4.71
CA LYS A 85 -5.69 13.60 -5.66
C LYS A 85 -4.85 13.29 -6.89
N GLU A 86 -3.55 13.52 -6.81
CA GLU A 86 -2.60 13.19 -7.87
C GLU A 86 -1.97 11.83 -7.64
N ILE A 87 -1.54 11.18 -8.73
CA ILE A 87 -0.77 9.95 -8.67
C ILE A 87 0.69 10.29 -8.46
N GLU A 88 1.29 9.73 -7.42
CA GLU A 88 2.67 9.96 -7.03
C GLU A 88 3.51 8.66 -7.05
N PRO A 89 4.85 8.76 -7.23
CA PRO A 89 5.72 7.60 -7.13
C PRO A 89 5.82 7.12 -5.68
N ASN A 90 5.66 5.79 -5.47
CA ASN A 90 5.78 5.18 -4.14
C ASN A 90 6.99 4.23 -4.07
N LEU A 91 6.95 3.03 -4.65
CA LEU A 91 8.10 2.12 -4.69
C LEU A 91 9.10 2.44 -5.82
N VAL A 92 8.76 3.38 -6.69
CA VAL A 92 9.57 3.81 -7.84
C VAL A 92 10.17 5.20 -7.63
N THR A 93 11.24 5.52 -8.35
CA THR A 93 11.98 6.81 -8.22
C THR A 93 11.18 7.99 -8.77
N SER A 94 10.36 7.77 -9.80
CA SER A 94 9.52 8.76 -10.48
C SER A 94 8.29 8.10 -11.09
N LEU A 95 7.35 8.88 -11.61
CA LEU A 95 6.33 8.36 -12.51
C LEU A 95 7.01 7.73 -13.74
N PRO A 96 6.42 6.67 -14.35
CA PRO A 96 7.04 6.00 -15.49
C PRO A 96 7.17 6.92 -16.69
N THR A 97 8.24 6.74 -17.44
CA THR A 97 8.36 7.31 -18.78
C THR A 97 7.47 6.51 -19.73
N VAL A 98 6.63 7.20 -20.47
CA VAL A 98 5.69 6.57 -21.42
C VAL A 98 6.21 6.80 -22.84
N SER A 99 6.20 5.74 -23.65
CA SER A 99 6.57 5.84 -25.07
C SER A 99 5.57 6.69 -25.87
N ASP A 100 5.99 7.23 -27.01
CA ASP A 100 5.18 8.14 -27.85
C ASP A 100 3.86 7.50 -28.33
N ASP A 101 3.84 6.18 -28.49
CA ASP A 101 2.64 5.41 -28.85
C ASP A 101 1.73 5.10 -27.66
N GLY A 102 2.15 5.45 -26.43
CA GLY A 102 1.40 5.23 -25.20
C GLY A 102 1.33 3.76 -24.77
N LEU A 103 2.18 2.88 -25.33
CA LEU A 103 2.10 1.43 -25.09
C LEU A 103 3.14 0.91 -24.10
N THR A 104 4.27 1.60 -23.93
CA THR A 104 5.34 1.14 -23.04
C THR A 104 5.53 2.12 -21.89
N TYR A 105 5.48 1.59 -20.67
CA TYR A 105 5.70 2.31 -19.42
C TYR A 105 7.00 1.82 -18.79
N SER A 106 8.03 2.67 -18.75
CA SER A 106 9.35 2.33 -18.20
C SER A 106 9.44 2.80 -16.75
N PHE A 107 9.80 1.89 -15.86
CA PHE A 107 9.87 2.11 -14.41
C PHE A 107 11.28 1.87 -13.89
N GLU A 108 11.62 2.58 -12.80
CA GLU A 108 12.81 2.36 -11.99
C GLU A 108 12.42 2.24 -10.51
N LEU A 109 12.73 1.11 -9.88
CA LEU A 109 12.52 0.90 -8.44
C LEU A 109 13.47 1.75 -7.60
N LYS A 110 13.00 2.24 -6.46
CA LYS A 110 13.84 2.87 -5.44
C LYS A 110 14.88 1.87 -4.94
N GLU A 111 16.09 2.35 -4.65
CA GLU A 111 17.15 1.53 -4.11
C GLU A 111 16.90 1.18 -2.64
N GLY A 112 17.24 -0.05 -2.25
CA GLY A 112 17.28 -0.47 -0.86
C GLY A 112 15.90 -0.71 -0.22
N VAL A 113 14.80 -0.66 -0.96
CA VAL A 113 13.47 -1.03 -0.47
C VAL A 113 13.46 -2.49 -0.07
N LYS A 114 12.93 -2.78 1.14
CA LYS A 114 12.89 -4.14 1.69
C LYS A 114 11.48 -4.55 2.04
N PHE A 115 11.19 -5.80 1.81
CA PHE A 115 10.02 -6.46 2.37
C PHE A 115 10.17 -6.72 3.87
N HIS A 116 9.09 -7.07 4.56
CA HIS A 116 9.08 -7.35 6.01
C HIS A 116 9.98 -8.53 6.41
N ASN A 117 10.24 -9.47 5.49
CA ASN A 117 11.15 -10.59 5.69
C ASN A 117 12.64 -10.22 5.50
N GLY A 118 12.94 -8.95 5.14
CA GLY A 118 14.28 -8.42 4.92
C GLY A 118 14.82 -8.58 3.51
N GLU A 119 14.12 -9.29 2.61
CA GLU A 119 14.49 -9.40 1.19
C GLU A 119 14.36 -8.03 0.50
N THR A 120 15.27 -7.76 -0.45
CA THR A 120 15.24 -6.52 -1.22
C THR A 120 14.25 -6.65 -2.38
N LEU A 121 13.41 -5.64 -2.57
CA LEU A 121 12.49 -5.53 -3.70
C LEU A 121 13.27 -5.50 -5.02
N LYS A 122 12.82 -6.30 -5.99
CA LYS A 122 13.37 -6.41 -7.34
C LYS A 122 12.29 -6.35 -8.42
N SER A 123 12.72 -6.08 -9.65
CA SER A 123 11.84 -6.12 -10.83
C SER A 123 11.18 -7.49 -11.04
N SER A 124 11.82 -8.58 -10.59
CA SER A 124 11.23 -9.92 -10.61
C SER A 124 9.98 -10.04 -9.73
N ASP A 125 9.96 -9.37 -8.57
CA ASP A 125 8.80 -9.37 -7.67
C ASP A 125 7.60 -8.66 -8.33
N VAL A 126 7.87 -7.59 -9.09
CA VAL A 126 6.85 -6.88 -9.86
C VAL A 126 6.27 -7.80 -10.95
N LYS A 127 7.15 -8.45 -11.75
CA LYS A 127 6.74 -9.40 -12.78
C LYS A 127 5.93 -10.54 -12.17
N TYR A 128 6.41 -11.12 -11.08
CA TYR A 128 5.72 -12.19 -10.36
C TYR A 128 4.33 -11.75 -9.92
N THR A 129 4.22 -10.59 -9.25
CA THR A 129 2.96 -10.08 -8.72
C THR A 129 1.92 -9.87 -9.81
N LEU A 130 2.31 -9.24 -10.92
CA LEU A 130 1.40 -8.98 -12.05
C LEU A 130 1.04 -10.27 -12.79
N THR A 131 1.99 -11.20 -12.95
CA THR A 131 1.71 -12.52 -13.55
C THR A 131 0.73 -13.31 -12.70
N ARG A 132 0.98 -13.38 -11.38
CA ARG A 132 0.14 -14.09 -10.41
C ARG A 132 -1.31 -13.65 -10.46
N MET A 133 -1.55 -12.35 -10.65
CA MET A 133 -2.90 -11.78 -10.76
C MET A 133 -3.72 -12.46 -11.86
N PHE A 134 -3.10 -12.87 -12.97
CA PHE A 134 -3.79 -13.46 -14.10
C PHE A 134 -3.83 -14.99 -14.09
N LEU A 135 -3.03 -15.64 -13.23
CA LEU A 135 -3.04 -17.10 -13.15
C LEU A 135 -4.40 -17.61 -12.66
N PRO A 136 -5.04 -18.57 -13.37
CA PRO A 136 -6.33 -19.14 -12.96
C PRO A 136 -6.32 -19.69 -11.51
N ALA A 137 -5.19 -20.23 -11.06
CA ALA A 137 -5.00 -20.76 -9.72
C ALA A 137 -5.12 -19.66 -8.64
N THR A 138 -4.80 -18.41 -8.94
CA THR A 138 -4.90 -17.29 -8.00
C THR A 138 -6.34 -16.94 -7.69
N LYS A 139 -7.26 -17.09 -8.66
CA LYS A 139 -8.66 -16.67 -8.54
C LYS A 139 -8.81 -15.19 -8.15
N ALA A 140 -7.97 -14.34 -8.73
CA ALA A 140 -8.00 -12.91 -8.46
C ALA A 140 -9.33 -12.28 -8.90
N THR A 141 -9.79 -11.28 -8.14
CA THR A 141 -11.15 -10.72 -8.28
C THR A 141 -11.23 -9.48 -9.14
N SER A 142 -10.12 -8.77 -9.37
CA SER A 142 -10.10 -7.45 -10.03
C SER A 142 -9.06 -7.38 -11.13
N ILE A 143 -9.17 -8.28 -12.12
CA ILE A 143 -8.17 -8.42 -13.20
C ILE A 143 -8.47 -7.58 -14.44
N ASP A 144 -9.72 -7.21 -14.67
CA ASP A 144 -10.17 -6.59 -15.94
C ASP A 144 -9.41 -5.31 -16.27
N SER A 145 -9.18 -4.45 -15.29
CA SER A 145 -8.45 -3.19 -15.48
C SER A 145 -6.98 -3.40 -15.84
N TYR A 146 -6.41 -4.54 -15.50
CA TYR A 146 -5.02 -4.91 -15.77
C TYR A 146 -4.86 -5.75 -17.04
N ALA A 147 -5.96 -6.25 -17.61
CA ALA A 147 -5.95 -7.16 -18.77
C ALA A 147 -5.46 -6.51 -20.08
N TYR A 148 -5.18 -5.21 -20.05
CA TYR A 148 -4.51 -4.50 -21.15
C TYR A 148 -2.98 -4.72 -21.18
N ILE A 149 -2.40 -5.33 -20.15
CA ILE A 149 -0.99 -5.72 -20.16
C ILE A 149 -0.81 -6.83 -21.19
N GLU A 150 0.20 -6.71 -22.05
CA GLU A 150 0.52 -7.67 -23.10
C GLU A 150 0.72 -9.07 -22.52
N GLY A 151 0.14 -10.09 -23.13
CA GLY A 151 0.18 -11.47 -22.67
C GLY A 151 -0.81 -11.81 -21.54
N ALA A 152 -1.52 -10.84 -20.95
CA ALA A 152 -2.49 -11.11 -19.88
C ALA A 152 -3.56 -12.12 -20.30
N LYS A 153 -4.09 -12.01 -21.53
CA LYS A 153 -5.11 -12.92 -22.06
C LYS A 153 -4.62 -14.36 -22.17
N ASP A 154 -3.35 -14.55 -22.52
CA ASP A 154 -2.76 -15.88 -22.68
C ASP A 154 -2.56 -16.55 -21.30
N VAL A 155 -2.17 -15.77 -20.27
CA VAL A 155 -2.05 -16.26 -18.89
C VAL A 155 -3.44 -16.60 -18.34
N ILE A 156 -4.45 -15.76 -18.55
CA ILE A 156 -5.85 -16.01 -18.14
C ILE A 156 -6.39 -17.29 -18.80
N ALA A 157 -6.07 -17.51 -20.07
CA ALA A 157 -6.47 -18.71 -20.82
C ALA A 157 -5.70 -19.97 -20.39
N GLY A 158 -4.65 -19.83 -19.56
CA GLY A 158 -3.77 -20.94 -19.17
C GLY A 158 -2.84 -21.43 -20.29
N SER A 159 -2.67 -20.64 -21.36
CA SER A 159 -1.77 -20.97 -22.48
C SER A 159 -0.29 -20.78 -22.10
N THR A 160 -0.01 -19.94 -21.11
CA THR A 160 1.31 -19.68 -20.53
C THR A 160 1.17 -19.30 -19.08
N GLU A 161 2.25 -19.48 -18.31
CA GLU A 161 2.37 -18.99 -16.95
C GLU A 161 3.22 -17.71 -16.86
N GLU A 162 3.65 -17.16 -18.02
CA GLU A 162 4.48 -15.98 -18.07
C GLU A 162 3.76 -14.79 -18.71
N LEU A 163 3.79 -13.64 -18.03
CA LEU A 163 3.28 -12.37 -18.51
C LEU A 163 4.35 -11.68 -19.38
N SER A 164 4.20 -11.75 -20.70
CA SER A 164 5.18 -11.22 -21.66
C SER A 164 5.30 -9.70 -21.62
N GLY A 165 4.23 -9.00 -21.24
CA GLY A 165 4.20 -7.55 -21.17
C GLY A 165 5.06 -6.95 -20.06
N VAL A 166 5.53 -7.73 -19.06
CA VAL A 166 6.49 -7.24 -18.08
C VAL A 166 7.90 -7.68 -18.46
N VAL A 167 8.67 -6.73 -18.99
CA VAL A 167 10.03 -6.95 -19.49
C VAL A 167 11.05 -6.45 -18.47
N ILE A 168 11.75 -7.37 -17.83
CA ILE A 168 12.82 -7.05 -16.88
C ILE A 168 14.09 -6.66 -17.64
N LYS A 169 14.68 -5.50 -17.32
CA LYS A 169 15.98 -5.05 -17.84
C LYS A 169 17.11 -5.39 -16.85
N ASP A 170 16.86 -5.17 -15.57
CA ASP A 170 17.75 -5.51 -14.45
C ASP A 170 16.94 -5.58 -13.14
N ASP A 171 17.63 -5.69 -11.99
CA ASP A 171 16.98 -5.80 -10.67
C ASP A 171 16.07 -4.61 -10.32
N ARG A 172 16.25 -3.44 -10.97
CA ARG A 172 15.49 -2.22 -10.67
C ARG A 172 14.72 -1.65 -11.85
N HIS A 173 15.13 -1.96 -13.08
CA HIS A 173 14.52 -1.41 -14.28
C HIS A 173 13.68 -2.44 -15.01
N PHE A 174 12.48 -2.04 -15.38
CA PHE A 174 11.56 -2.88 -16.14
C PHE A 174 10.59 -2.03 -16.95
N ASP A 175 10.03 -2.63 -17.98
CA ASP A 175 8.95 -2.04 -18.76
C ASP A 175 7.67 -2.83 -18.53
N ILE A 176 6.54 -2.12 -18.57
CA ILE A 176 5.22 -2.72 -18.71
C ILE A 176 4.67 -2.30 -20.08
N LYS A 177 4.36 -3.29 -20.93
CA LYS A 177 3.81 -3.09 -22.25
C LYS A 177 2.31 -3.37 -22.28
N LEU A 178 1.58 -2.50 -22.94
CA LEU A 178 0.13 -2.59 -23.09
C LEU A 178 -0.24 -2.96 -24.53
N THR A 179 -1.39 -3.60 -24.69
CA THR A 179 -1.96 -3.96 -26.00
C THR A 179 -2.65 -2.78 -26.70
N GLN A 180 -2.94 -1.71 -25.95
CA GLN A 180 -3.52 -0.45 -26.43
C GLN A 180 -3.20 0.68 -25.46
N PRO A 181 -3.20 1.96 -25.92
CA PRO A 181 -3.01 3.10 -25.02
C PRO A 181 -4.08 3.15 -23.93
N TYR A 182 -3.66 3.39 -22.68
CA TYR A 182 -4.54 3.41 -21.53
C TYR A 182 -4.18 4.56 -20.59
N SER A 183 -4.83 5.71 -20.76
CA SER A 183 -4.49 6.96 -20.05
C SER A 183 -4.60 6.88 -18.52
N THR A 184 -5.41 5.96 -18.01
CA THR A 184 -5.59 5.75 -16.57
C THR A 184 -4.67 4.68 -15.99
N PHE A 185 -3.70 4.16 -16.75
CA PHE A 185 -2.84 3.06 -16.31
C PHE A 185 -2.08 3.38 -15.02
N ASN A 186 -1.55 4.59 -14.86
CA ASN A 186 -0.89 4.98 -13.61
C ASN A 186 -1.85 4.91 -12.41
N ALA A 187 -3.11 5.31 -12.58
CA ALA A 187 -4.10 5.22 -11.51
C ALA A 187 -4.44 3.76 -11.16
N ILE A 188 -4.44 2.86 -12.15
CA ILE A 188 -4.62 1.42 -11.92
C ILE A 188 -3.44 0.85 -11.15
N MET A 189 -2.20 1.26 -11.47
CA MET A 189 -0.98 0.82 -10.76
C MET A 189 -0.84 1.41 -9.35
N ALA A 190 -1.68 2.39 -8.99
CA ALA A 190 -1.79 2.96 -7.64
C ALA A 190 -2.86 2.28 -6.78
N GLN A 191 -3.60 1.31 -7.32
CA GLN A 191 -4.65 0.62 -6.57
C GLN A 191 -4.06 -0.46 -5.67
N PHE A 192 -4.75 -0.74 -4.57
CA PHE A 192 -4.33 -1.75 -3.59
C PHE A 192 -4.27 -3.18 -4.15
N TYR A 193 -4.89 -3.46 -5.28
CA TYR A 193 -4.76 -4.75 -5.99
C TYR A 193 -3.38 -4.95 -6.63
N ALA A 194 -2.65 -3.85 -6.88
CA ALA A 194 -1.32 -3.83 -7.48
C ALA A 194 -0.18 -3.71 -6.46
N VAL A 195 -0.43 -4.00 -5.17
CA VAL A 195 0.64 -4.08 -4.17
C VAL A 195 1.62 -5.19 -4.52
N ILE A 196 2.90 -4.93 -4.29
CA ILE A 196 3.96 -5.85 -4.74
C ILE A 196 4.23 -6.90 -3.65
N TYR A 197 4.28 -8.17 -4.06
CA TYR A 197 4.56 -9.31 -3.19
C TYR A 197 6.00 -9.81 -3.36
N PRO A 198 6.67 -10.23 -2.27
CA PRO A 198 7.94 -10.94 -2.36
C PRO A 198 7.73 -12.30 -3.02
N GLU A 199 8.25 -12.46 -4.24
CA GLU A 199 8.04 -13.64 -5.08
C GLU A 199 8.32 -14.94 -4.32
N LYS A 200 9.49 -15.03 -3.70
CA LYS A 200 9.94 -16.25 -3.00
C LYS A 200 9.00 -16.60 -1.85
N ALA A 201 8.75 -15.66 -0.94
CA ALA A 201 7.90 -15.91 0.23
C ALA A 201 6.45 -16.23 -0.17
N CYS A 202 5.93 -15.57 -1.20
CA CYS A 202 4.58 -15.84 -1.71
C CYS A 202 4.49 -17.25 -2.33
N LYS A 203 5.50 -17.67 -3.10
CA LYS A 203 5.57 -19.04 -3.67
C LYS A 203 5.70 -20.12 -2.57
N GLU A 204 6.53 -19.88 -1.55
CA GLU A 204 6.70 -20.80 -0.43
C GLU A 204 5.42 -20.95 0.40
N ALA A 205 4.67 -19.86 0.61
CA ALA A 205 3.40 -19.91 1.32
C ALA A 205 2.26 -20.56 0.49
N GLY A 206 2.31 -20.49 -0.84
CA GLY A 206 1.33 -21.08 -1.74
C GLY A 206 -0.10 -20.62 -1.43
N GLU A 207 -1.00 -21.57 -1.15
CA GLU A 207 -2.41 -21.27 -0.83
C GLU A 207 -2.59 -20.56 0.52
N ALA A 208 -1.62 -20.64 1.41
CA ALA A 208 -1.64 -19.97 2.73
C ALA A 208 -1.22 -18.49 2.66
N TRP A 209 -0.89 -17.98 1.47
CA TRP A 209 -0.58 -16.57 1.30
C TRP A 209 -1.80 -15.67 1.55
N GLY A 210 -1.71 -14.72 2.50
CA GLY A 210 -2.72 -13.72 2.85
C GLY A 210 -3.59 -14.03 4.09
#